data_848b13bacc1f4af4f4dc7a4dede7bea1
#
_entry.id   848b13bacc1f4af4f4dc7a4dede7bea1
#
_cell.length_a   1.000
_cell.length_b   1.000
_cell.length_c   1.000
_cell.angle_alpha   90.00
_cell.angle_beta   90.00
_cell.angle_gamma   90.00
#
_symmetry.space_group_name_H-M   'P 1'
#
loop_
_entity.id
_entity.type
_entity.pdbx_description
1 polymer ?
#
loop_
_entity_poly.entity_id
_entity_poly.type
_entity_poly.pdbx_seq_one_letter_code
_entity_poly.pdbx_strand_id
1 'polypeptide(L)'
;MARTRYASDPGLVARMGATMFLLGLLFAGFASALVFLIMYYSSHRGGGSTFNVDAFIFFAAVIGVGSAVASYYWSDKIALSTSGAQLVSPNDGPEAARLHAIVDRICAMADMPKPRVAIAPTQMANAFATGRNSNKAVVCATDGIMRKLENDELEGVLAHEMSHVAHRDVAVMTIASFLGIIAALMVRFAFYSELFGGGRGRNNNNQSALLIIPVMLLSIVVYVISFLLIRMLSRYRELSADRSGALLTGQPSALASALVKVTGDMGRIPTRDLREAEPLNAFYFAPALRPSGQGIAAIFSTHPSLKRRLAQLDKISRQLGQPAIR
;
A
#
# COMPACT_ATOMS: atom_id res chain seq x y z
N MET A 1 -0.48 -7.20 25.18
CA MET A 1 0.02 -6.49 23.99
C MET A 1 0.68 -5.21 24.47
N ALA A 2 1.97 -5.02 24.22
CA ALA A 2 2.67 -3.79 24.56
C ALA A 2 1.98 -2.64 23.82
N ARG A 3 1.59 -1.57 24.54
CA ARG A 3 1.07 -0.34 23.94
C ARG A 3 2.26 0.41 23.37
N THR A 4 2.37 0.49 22.05
CA THR A 4 3.38 1.34 21.42
C THR A 4 3.09 2.81 21.73
N ARG A 5 4.14 3.63 21.92
CA ARG A 5 4.01 5.08 22.19
C ARG A 5 3.76 5.92 20.95
N TYR A 6 3.53 5.29 19.81
CA TYR A 6 3.16 6.02 18.60
C TYR A 6 1.81 6.73 18.78
N ALA A 7 1.83 8.05 18.57
CA ALA A 7 0.65 8.89 18.73
C ALA A 7 -0.35 8.63 17.60
N SER A 8 -1.60 8.32 17.94
CA SER A 8 -2.69 8.24 16.98
C SER A 8 -3.34 9.62 16.76
N ASP A 9 -3.75 9.91 15.52
CA ASP A 9 -4.60 11.05 15.20
C ASP A 9 -6.06 10.56 15.09
N PRO A 10 -6.95 10.95 16.05
CA PRO A 10 -8.34 10.47 16.02
C PRO A 10 -9.09 10.85 14.74
N GLY A 11 -8.77 12.00 14.13
CA GLY A 11 -9.38 12.44 12.88
C GLY A 11 -8.92 11.59 11.68
N LEU A 12 -7.65 11.19 11.62
CA LEU A 12 -7.14 10.29 10.60
C LEU A 12 -7.66 8.86 10.80
N VAL A 13 -7.69 8.37 12.04
CA VAL A 13 -8.26 7.05 12.37
C VAL A 13 -9.72 6.97 11.97
N ALA A 14 -10.52 8.01 12.25
CA ALA A 14 -11.93 8.07 11.84
C ALA A 14 -12.09 8.03 10.31
N ARG A 15 -11.24 8.77 9.55
CA ARG A 15 -11.26 8.75 8.08
C ARG A 15 -10.84 7.39 7.51
N MET A 16 -9.84 6.74 8.12
CA MET A 16 -9.44 5.39 7.75
C MET A 16 -10.58 4.40 8.01
N GLY A 17 -11.22 4.47 9.20
CA GLY A 17 -12.38 3.65 9.56
C GLY A 17 -13.56 3.86 8.60
N ALA A 18 -13.89 5.10 8.28
CA ALA A 18 -14.93 5.43 7.29
C ALA A 18 -14.62 4.87 5.91
N THR A 19 -13.35 4.96 5.45
CA THR A 19 -12.93 4.40 4.15
C THR A 19 -13.03 2.88 4.13
N MET A 20 -12.64 2.21 5.22
CA MET A 20 -12.77 0.74 5.35
C MET A 20 -14.25 0.32 5.41
N PHE A 21 -15.10 1.08 6.10
CA PHE A 21 -16.53 0.85 6.13
C PHE A 21 -17.17 1.00 4.74
N LEU A 22 -16.80 2.03 3.98
CA LEU A 22 -17.25 2.23 2.59
C LEU A 22 -16.80 1.09 1.67
N LEU A 23 -15.57 0.60 1.83
CA LEU A 23 -15.09 -0.59 1.12
C LEU A 23 -15.93 -1.83 1.47
N GLY A 24 -16.27 -2.01 2.74
CA GLY A 24 -17.14 -3.10 3.20
C GLY A 24 -18.54 -3.03 2.60
N LEU A 25 -19.16 -1.83 2.58
CA LEU A 25 -20.45 -1.60 1.94
C LEU A 25 -20.40 -1.84 0.43
N LEU A 26 -19.35 -1.39 -0.24
CA LEU A 26 -19.14 -1.62 -1.66
C LEU A 26 -19.03 -3.13 -1.96
N PHE A 27 -18.32 -3.88 -1.10
CA PHE A 27 -18.22 -5.34 -1.23
C PHE A 27 -19.59 -6.02 -1.05
N ALA A 28 -20.33 -5.65 0.00
CA ALA A 28 -21.66 -6.23 0.25
C ALA A 28 -22.63 -5.92 -0.90
N GLY A 29 -22.63 -4.67 -1.39
CA GLY A 29 -23.45 -4.27 -2.54
C GLY A 29 -23.06 -5.00 -3.82
N PHE A 30 -21.78 -5.17 -4.08
CA PHE A 30 -21.28 -5.92 -5.23
C PHE A 30 -21.68 -7.39 -5.17
N ALA A 31 -21.49 -8.04 -4.02
CA ALA A 31 -21.87 -9.44 -3.84
C ALA A 31 -23.40 -9.63 -4.01
N SER A 32 -24.20 -8.73 -3.41
CA SER A 32 -25.66 -8.75 -3.54
C SER A 32 -26.12 -8.54 -4.99
N ALA A 33 -25.50 -7.61 -5.72
CA ALA A 33 -25.82 -7.36 -7.12
C ALA A 33 -25.44 -8.54 -8.02
N LEU A 34 -24.33 -9.22 -7.75
CA LEU A 34 -23.94 -10.44 -8.47
C LEU A 34 -24.95 -11.57 -8.24
N VAL A 35 -25.31 -11.82 -6.99
CA VAL A 35 -26.31 -12.84 -6.64
C VAL A 35 -27.65 -12.52 -7.32
N PHE A 36 -28.09 -11.27 -7.27
CA PHE A 36 -29.31 -10.83 -7.94
C PHE A 36 -29.25 -11.06 -9.46
N LEU A 37 -28.16 -10.67 -10.12
CA LEU A 37 -27.98 -10.89 -11.56
C LEU A 37 -28.04 -12.38 -11.91
N ILE A 38 -27.35 -13.23 -11.14
CA ILE A 38 -27.34 -14.67 -11.35
C ILE A 38 -28.76 -15.26 -11.20
N MET A 39 -29.46 -14.90 -10.11
CA MET A 39 -30.83 -15.37 -9.85
C MET A 39 -31.81 -14.88 -10.92
N TYR A 40 -31.74 -13.63 -11.31
CA TYR A 40 -32.58 -13.04 -12.34
C TYR A 40 -32.42 -13.77 -13.67
N TYR A 41 -31.19 -14.01 -14.11
CA TYR A 41 -30.93 -14.72 -15.37
C TYR A 41 -31.25 -16.22 -15.29
N SER A 42 -31.04 -16.86 -14.13
CA SER A 42 -31.43 -18.26 -13.92
C SER A 42 -32.95 -18.44 -13.96
N SER A 43 -33.70 -17.52 -13.36
CA SER A 43 -35.19 -17.61 -13.30
C SER A 43 -35.87 -17.34 -14.63
N HIS A 44 -35.34 -16.46 -15.48
CA HIS A 44 -35.98 -16.07 -16.73
C HIS A 44 -35.59 -16.93 -17.93
N ARG A 45 -34.71 -17.90 -17.75
CA ARG A 45 -34.20 -18.77 -18.83
C ARG A 45 -34.04 -20.19 -18.36
N GLY A 46 -35.11 -20.96 -18.50
CA GLY A 46 -35.09 -22.39 -18.27
C GLY A 46 -34.15 -23.10 -19.23
N GLY A 47 -32.96 -23.45 -18.79
CA GLY A 47 -32.03 -24.27 -19.56
C GLY A 47 -30.55 -23.84 -19.32
N GLY A 48 -29.81 -24.73 -18.73
CA GLY A 48 -28.43 -24.80 -18.43
C GLY A 48 -27.50 -23.79 -19.08
N SER A 49 -27.00 -22.82 -18.29
CA SER A 49 -25.81 -22.06 -18.68
C SER A 49 -24.63 -23.03 -18.69
N THR A 50 -23.91 -23.11 -19.81
CA THR A 50 -22.64 -23.86 -19.90
C THR A 50 -21.54 -23.24 -19.04
N PHE A 51 -21.84 -22.09 -18.41
CA PHE A 51 -20.96 -21.34 -17.53
C PHE A 51 -21.25 -21.71 -16.07
N ASN A 52 -20.34 -22.41 -15.46
CA ASN A 52 -20.45 -22.78 -14.05
C ASN A 52 -20.02 -21.55 -13.16
N VAL A 53 -21.03 -20.71 -12.88
CA VAL A 53 -20.86 -19.51 -12.05
C VAL A 53 -20.34 -19.87 -10.66
N ASP A 54 -20.81 -20.99 -10.10
CA ASP A 54 -20.40 -21.44 -8.76
C ASP A 54 -18.92 -21.80 -8.74
N ALA A 55 -18.45 -22.54 -9.74
CA ALA A 55 -17.03 -22.86 -9.89
C ALA A 55 -16.19 -21.59 -10.05
N PHE A 56 -16.67 -20.62 -10.83
CA PHE A 56 -15.97 -19.35 -11.01
C PHE A 56 -15.86 -18.55 -9.70
N ILE A 57 -16.97 -18.39 -8.97
CA ILE A 57 -16.97 -17.70 -7.67
C ILE A 57 -16.02 -18.42 -6.69
N PHE A 58 -16.04 -19.75 -6.67
CA PHE A 58 -15.14 -20.55 -5.85
C PHE A 58 -13.68 -20.30 -6.20
N PHE A 59 -13.29 -20.39 -7.48
CA PHE A 59 -11.91 -20.13 -7.90
C PHE A 59 -11.46 -18.68 -7.65
N ALA A 60 -12.34 -17.69 -7.91
CA ALA A 60 -12.04 -16.29 -7.63
C ALA A 60 -11.84 -16.05 -6.12
N ALA A 61 -12.65 -16.66 -5.28
CA ALA A 61 -12.49 -16.60 -3.84
C ALA A 61 -11.19 -17.28 -3.38
N VAL A 62 -10.88 -18.47 -3.88
CA VAL A 62 -9.65 -19.20 -3.54
C VAL A 62 -8.41 -18.41 -3.94
N ILE A 63 -8.38 -17.85 -5.16
CA ILE A 63 -7.25 -17.04 -5.64
C ILE A 63 -7.16 -15.74 -4.83
N GLY A 64 -8.29 -15.06 -4.58
CA GLY A 64 -8.34 -13.81 -3.82
C GLY A 64 -7.87 -14.01 -2.37
N VAL A 65 -8.42 -15.00 -1.67
CA VAL A 65 -8.02 -15.34 -0.30
C VAL A 65 -6.56 -15.83 -0.28
N GLY A 66 -6.18 -16.71 -1.20
CA GLY A 66 -4.82 -17.24 -1.30
C GLY A 66 -3.79 -16.14 -1.51
N SER A 67 -4.05 -15.18 -2.41
CA SER A 67 -3.16 -14.03 -2.65
C SER A 67 -3.09 -13.08 -1.46
N ALA A 68 -4.20 -12.84 -0.76
CA ALA A 68 -4.23 -12.02 0.45
C ALA A 68 -3.44 -12.67 1.59
N VAL A 69 -3.63 -13.98 1.80
CA VAL A 69 -2.86 -14.77 2.79
C VAL A 69 -1.38 -14.77 2.43
N ALA A 70 -1.04 -15.02 1.18
CA ALA A 70 0.35 -14.99 0.72
C ALA A 70 1.00 -13.61 0.95
N SER A 71 0.33 -12.53 0.56
CA SER A 71 0.80 -11.16 0.78
C SER A 71 1.00 -10.83 2.26
N TYR A 72 0.09 -11.28 3.11
CA TYR A 72 0.17 -11.03 4.56
C TYR A 72 1.30 -11.81 5.24
N TYR A 73 1.45 -13.11 4.92
CA TYR A 73 2.42 -13.97 5.61
C TYR A 73 3.83 -13.87 5.07
N TRP A 74 4.01 -13.53 3.78
CA TRP A 74 5.31 -13.51 3.11
C TRP A 74 5.75 -12.10 2.70
N SER A 75 5.08 -11.04 3.17
CA SER A 75 5.39 -9.64 2.84
C SER A 75 6.86 -9.28 3.09
N ASP A 76 7.43 -9.73 4.21
CA ASP A 76 8.83 -9.50 4.56
C ASP A 76 9.81 -10.19 3.61
N LYS A 77 9.54 -11.45 3.27
CA LYS A 77 10.39 -12.22 2.34
C LYS A 77 10.32 -11.67 0.92
N ILE A 78 9.11 -11.32 0.46
CA ILE A 78 8.91 -10.72 -0.86
C ILE A 78 9.65 -9.39 -0.94
N ALA A 79 9.50 -8.51 0.06
CA ALA A 79 10.16 -7.20 0.07
C ALA A 79 11.69 -7.33 0.08
N LEU A 80 12.27 -8.21 0.90
CA LEU A 80 13.71 -8.46 0.94
C LEU A 80 14.23 -9.01 -0.39
N SER A 81 13.55 -10.02 -0.96
CA SER A 81 13.96 -10.63 -2.23
C SER A 81 13.89 -9.64 -3.39
N THR A 82 12.82 -8.83 -3.44
CA THR A 82 12.58 -7.89 -4.55
C THR A 82 13.53 -6.68 -4.48
N SER A 83 13.92 -6.26 -3.27
CA SER A 83 14.87 -5.15 -3.08
C SER A 83 16.35 -5.59 -3.11
N GLY A 84 16.63 -6.88 -3.15
CA GLY A 84 17.98 -7.43 -3.00
C GLY A 84 18.59 -7.15 -1.61
N ALA A 85 17.76 -6.83 -0.62
CA ALA A 85 18.21 -6.44 0.71
C ALA A 85 18.77 -7.64 1.48
N GLN A 86 19.86 -7.41 2.20
CA GLN A 86 20.52 -8.39 3.06
C GLN A 86 20.34 -8.01 4.53
N LEU A 87 20.02 -9.01 5.35
CA LEU A 87 19.99 -8.82 6.81
C LEU A 87 21.41 -8.54 7.30
N VAL A 88 21.55 -7.54 8.13
CA VAL A 88 22.84 -7.12 8.70
C VAL A 88 22.82 -7.20 10.22
N SER A 89 24.00 -7.47 10.78
CA SER A 89 24.30 -7.43 12.21
C SER A 89 24.99 -6.09 12.56
N PRO A 90 24.96 -5.62 13.83
CA PRO A 90 25.69 -4.41 14.23
C PRO A 90 27.18 -4.47 13.94
N ASN A 91 27.74 -5.69 13.82
CA ASN A 91 29.18 -5.90 13.60
C ASN A 91 29.57 -5.95 12.10
N ASP A 92 28.61 -5.84 11.18
CA ASP A 92 28.87 -5.95 9.74
C ASP A 92 29.37 -4.64 9.09
N GLY A 93 29.89 -3.74 9.92
CA GLY A 93 30.53 -2.51 9.48
C GLY A 93 29.87 -1.24 10.04
N PRO A 94 30.47 -0.06 9.76
CA PRO A 94 30.05 1.19 10.38
C PRO A 94 28.62 1.62 9.97
N GLU A 95 28.22 1.36 8.74
CA GLU A 95 26.85 1.69 8.26
C GLU A 95 25.80 0.80 8.93
N ALA A 96 26.09 -0.49 9.09
CA ALA A 96 25.21 -1.41 9.82
C ALA A 96 25.11 -1.01 11.29
N ALA A 97 26.23 -0.70 11.95
CA ALA A 97 26.24 -0.22 13.34
C ALA A 97 25.42 1.07 13.50
N ARG A 98 25.59 2.04 12.58
CA ARG A 98 24.82 3.29 12.54
C ARG A 98 23.33 3.04 12.42
N LEU A 99 22.92 2.18 11.49
CA LEU A 99 21.50 1.85 11.26
C LEU A 99 20.91 1.15 12.48
N HIS A 100 21.62 0.19 13.06
CA HIS A 100 21.18 -0.50 14.28
C HIS A 100 21.02 0.47 15.46
N ALA A 101 21.96 1.41 15.66
CA ALA A 101 21.88 2.38 16.75
C ALA A 101 20.63 3.29 16.62
N ILE A 102 20.29 3.73 15.42
CA ILE A 102 19.08 4.52 15.15
C ILE A 102 17.82 3.69 15.43
N VAL A 103 17.76 2.45 14.91
CA VAL A 103 16.61 1.55 15.11
C VAL A 103 16.43 1.24 16.60
N ASP A 104 17.52 1.00 17.36
CA ASP A 104 17.45 0.76 18.80
C ASP A 104 16.88 1.95 19.56
N ARG A 105 17.27 3.17 19.20
CA ARG A 105 16.74 4.40 19.79
C ARG A 105 15.24 4.55 19.51
N ILE A 106 14.81 4.33 18.26
CA ILE A 106 13.40 4.39 17.91
C ILE A 106 12.60 3.33 18.67
N CYS A 107 13.10 2.10 18.78
CA CYS A 107 12.44 1.03 19.53
C CYS A 107 12.29 1.38 21.02
N ALA A 108 13.33 1.97 21.61
CA ALA A 108 13.29 2.42 23.02
C ALA A 108 12.26 3.54 23.24
N MET A 109 12.19 4.52 22.31
CA MET A 109 11.19 5.59 22.35
C MET A 109 9.76 5.08 22.15
N ALA A 110 9.58 4.13 21.22
CA ALA A 110 8.27 3.61 20.81
C ALA A 110 7.76 2.48 21.72
N ASP A 111 8.57 1.96 22.63
CA ASP A 111 8.27 0.78 23.46
C ASP A 111 7.84 -0.42 22.59
N MET A 112 8.65 -0.73 21.57
CA MET A 112 8.38 -1.81 20.64
C MET A 112 9.59 -2.73 20.46
N PRO A 113 9.37 -4.03 20.17
CA PRO A 113 10.46 -4.95 19.94
C PRO A 113 11.27 -4.56 18.71
N LYS A 114 12.60 -4.75 18.79
CA LYS A 114 13.51 -4.45 17.69
C LYS A 114 13.20 -5.33 16.47
N PRO A 115 12.94 -4.74 15.30
CA PRO A 115 12.81 -5.47 14.05
C PRO A 115 14.16 -6.00 13.58
N ARG A 116 14.13 -6.95 12.66
CA ARG A 116 15.32 -7.32 11.89
C ARG A 116 15.75 -6.13 11.03
N VAL A 117 17.04 -5.91 10.91
CA VAL A 117 17.62 -4.78 10.17
C VAL A 117 18.24 -5.29 8.88
N ALA A 118 18.00 -4.62 7.77
CA ALA A 118 18.52 -4.98 6.46
C ALA A 118 19.06 -3.74 5.71
N ILE A 119 20.04 -3.96 4.84
CA ILE A 119 20.55 -2.95 3.91
C ILE A 119 20.38 -3.48 2.49
N ALA A 120 19.86 -2.62 1.60
CA ALA A 120 19.73 -2.93 0.18
C ALA A 120 20.84 -2.21 -0.62
N PRO A 121 21.61 -2.96 -1.45
CA PRO A 121 22.77 -2.42 -2.17
C PRO A 121 22.32 -1.64 -3.43
N THR A 122 21.58 -0.56 -3.24
CA THR A 122 21.11 0.32 -4.32
C THR A 122 21.38 1.78 -4.01
N GLN A 123 21.71 2.55 -5.05
CA GLN A 123 21.98 4.00 -4.95
C GLN A 123 20.68 4.81 -4.85
N MET A 124 19.54 4.23 -5.16
CA MET A 124 18.25 4.90 -5.00
C MET A 124 17.95 5.13 -3.52
N ALA A 125 17.75 6.40 -3.13
CA ALA A 125 17.48 6.77 -1.74
C ALA A 125 16.09 6.28 -1.32
N ASN A 126 16.03 5.18 -0.56
CA ASN A 126 14.80 4.61 -0.04
C ASN A 126 14.99 3.92 1.32
N ALA A 127 13.92 3.90 2.11
CA ALA A 127 13.79 3.05 3.29
C ALA A 127 12.38 2.46 3.31
N PHE A 128 12.21 1.31 3.92
CA PHE A 128 10.89 0.71 4.14
C PHE A 128 10.90 -0.18 5.37
N ALA A 129 9.73 -0.31 5.99
CA ALA A 129 9.49 -1.33 7.00
C ALA A 129 8.32 -2.20 6.59
N THR A 130 8.46 -3.51 6.77
CA THR A 130 7.44 -4.48 6.43
C THR A 130 7.38 -5.59 7.47
N GLY A 131 6.27 -6.31 7.50
CA GLY A 131 6.05 -7.43 8.40
C GLY A 131 4.62 -7.45 8.93
N ARG A 132 4.10 -8.64 9.18
CA ARG A 132 2.72 -8.83 9.66
C ARG A 132 2.47 -8.32 11.09
N ASN A 133 3.52 -8.18 11.89
CA ASN A 133 3.49 -7.63 13.25
C ASN A 133 4.89 -7.18 13.68
N SER A 134 4.98 -6.48 14.81
CA SER A 134 6.25 -5.95 15.34
C SER A 134 7.32 -7.03 15.58
N ASN A 135 6.94 -8.25 15.99
CA ASN A 135 7.89 -9.35 16.25
C ASN A 135 8.47 -9.99 14.97
N LYS A 136 7.83 -9.79 13.81
CA LYS A 136 8.24 -10.32 12.51
C LYS A 136 8.61 -9.21 11.52
N ALA A 137 8.75 -8.00 12.03
CA ALA A 137 9.09 -6.85 11.21
C ALA A 137 10.55 -6.90 10.73
N VAL A 138 10.75 -6.29 9.56
CA VAL A 138 12.05 -5.98 8.98
C VAL A 138 12.05 -4.49 8.64
N VAL A 139 13.10 -3.79 9.01
CA VAL A 139 13.40 -2.42 8.58
C VAL A 139 14.58 -2.47 7.64
N CYS A 140 14.42 -1.87 6.48
CA CYS A 140 15.45 -1.81 5.45
C CYS A 140 15.76 -0.37 5.10
N ALA A 141 17.04 -0.05 4.98
CA ALA A 141 17.53 1.18 4.38
C ALA A 141 18.41 0.85 3.16
N THR A 142 18.38 1.67 2.13
CA THR A 142 19.28 1.53 0.99
C THR A 142 20.59 2.23 1.23
N ASP A 143 21.66 1.80 0.54
CA ASP A 143 22.94 2.53 0.55
C ASP A 143 22.76 4.00 0.16
N GLY A 144 21.87 4.26 -0.80
CA GLY A 144 21.61 5.62 -1.28
C GLY A 144 21.04 6.53 -0.18
N ILE A 145 20.06 6.07 0.62
CA ILE A 145 19.49 6.87 1.69
C ILE A 145 20.47 7.03 2.86
N MET A 146 21.22 5.98 3.17
CA MET A 146 22.23 6.00 4.24
C MET A 146 23.32 7.03 3.99
N ARG A 147 23.78 7.20 2.74
CA ARG A 147 24.77 8.20 2.37
C ARG A 147 24.22 9.62 2.27
N LYS A 148 22.92 9.74 1.97
CA LYS A 148 22.30 11.03 1.70
C LYS A 148 21.80 11.74 2.93
N LEU A 149 21.30 11.00 3.89
CA LEU A 149 20.67 11.55 5.08
C LEU A 149 21.61 11.57 6.28
N GLU A 150 21.53 12.64 7.03
CA GLU A 150 22.13 12.72 8.35
C GLU A 150 21.38 11.86 9.37
N ASN A 151 21.94 11.69 10.57
CA ASN A 151 21.38 10.77 11.55
C ASN A 151 19.94 11.14 11.95
N ASP A 152 19.68 12.41 12.19
CA ASP A 152 18.36 12.88 12.63
C ASP A 152 17.32 12.77 11.51
N GLU A 153 17.75 13.01 10.27
CA GLU A 153 16.90 12.84 9.07
C GLU A 153 16.56 11.36 8.83
N LEU A 154 17.56 10.49 8.93
CA LEU A 154 17.38 9.05 8.79
C LEU A 154 16.52 8.51 9.93
N GLU A 155 16.70 8.98 11.17
CA GLU A 155 15.86 8.63 12.30
C GLU A 155 14.41 9.03 12.07
N GLY A 156 14.15 10.23 11.55
CA GLY A 156 12.80 10.67 11.18
C GLY A 156 12.14 9.76 10.15
N VAL A 157 12.88 9.38 9.09
CA VAL A 157 12.40 8.44 8.06
C VAL A 157 12.13 7.07 8.64
N LEU A 158 13.06 6.51 9.41
CA LEU A 158 12.89 5.17 9.99
C LEU A 158 11.77 5.15 11.04
N ALA A 159 11.57 6.22 11.81
CA ALA A 159 10.44 6.35 12.72
C ALA A 159 9.09 6.40 11.97
N HIS A 160 9.04 7.08 10.82
CA HIS A 160 7.89 7.04 9.91
C HIS A 160 7.62 5.61 9.45
N GLU A 161 8.61 4.91 8.89
CA GLU A 161 8.48 3.54 8.41
C GLU A 161 8.07 2.56 9.51
N MET A 162 8.67 2.67 10.68
CA MET A 162 8.33 1.81 11.82
C MET A 162 6.93 2.07 12.36
N SER A 163 6.36 3.27 12.16
CA SER A 163 4.98 3.55 12.51
C SER A 163 3.98 2.70 11.72
N HIS A 164 4.28 2.37 10.46
CA HIS A 164 3.46 1.47 9.64
C HIS A 164 3.39 0.05 10.23
N VAL A 165 4.51 -0.42 10.79
CA VAL A 165 4.55 -1.71 11.50
C VAL A 165 3.74 -1.64 12.80
N ALA A 166 3.91 -0.56 13.57
CA ALA A 166 3.20 -0.35 14.83
C ALA A 166 1.68 -0.29 14.63
N HIS A 167 1.22 0.36 13.57
CA HIS A 167 -0.19 0.48 13.19
C HIS A 167 -0.74 -0.73 12.42
N ARG A 168 0.08 -1.75 12.14
CA ARG A 168 -0.29 -2.96 11.38
C ARG A 168 -0.80 -2.66 9.98
N ASP A 169 -0.21 -1.71 9.33
CA ASP A 169 -0.65 -1.19 8.04
C ASP A 169 -0.68 -2.24 6.93
N VAL A 170 0.22 -3.25 6.99
CA VAL A 170 0.20 -4.39 6.06
C VAL A 170 -1.15 -5.12 6.12
N ALA A 171 -1.67 -5.40 7.34
CA ALA A 171 -2.97 -6.05 7.49
C ALA A 171 -4.12 -5.20 6.94
N VAL A 172 -4.12 -3.90 7.26
CA VAL A 172 -5.15 -2.95 6.79
C VAL A 172 -5.17 -2.89 5.27
N MET A 173 -4.01 -2.76 4.62
CA MET A 173 -3.91 -2.68 3.17
C MET A 173 -4.23 -4.02 2.49
N THR A 174 -3.84 -5.15 3.09
CA THR A 174 -4.21 -6.47 2.56
C THR A 174 -5.73 -6.64 2.52
N ILE A 175 -6.43 -6.30 3.60
CA ILE A 175 -7.89 -6.37 3.67
C ILE A 175 -8.52 -5.39 2.65
N ALA A 176 -8.04 -4.15 2.61
CA ALA A 176 -8.57 -3.14 1.69
C ALA A 176 -8.39 -3.54 0.21
N SER A 177 -7.25 -4.16 -0.13
CA SER A 177 -6.94 -4.56 -1.51
C SER A 177 -7.73 -5.79 -1.97
N PHE A 178 -8.23 -6.61 -1.06
CA PHE A 178 -8.94 -7.85 -1.38
C PHE A 178 -10.12 -7.64 -2.33
N LEU A 179 -10.96 -6.63 -2.07
CA LEU A 179 -12.09 -6.29 -2.94
C LEU A 179 -11.63 -5.89 -4.34
N GLY A 180 -10.60 -5.04 -4.44
CA GLY A 180 -10.05 -4.62 -5.72
C GLY A 180 -9.51 -5.79 -6.55
N ILE A 181 -8.86 -6.75 -5.90
CA ILE A 181 -8.35 -7.97 -6.55
C ILE A 181 -9.51 -8.81 -7.10
N ILE A 182 -10.56 -9.05 -6.31
CA ILE A 182 -11.73 -9.83 -6.77
C ILE A 182 -12.40 -9.13 -7.95
N ALA A 183 -12.65 -7.82 -7.85
CA ALA A 183 -13.26 -7.07 -8.95
C ALA A 183 -12.41 -7.12 -10.23
N ALA A 184 -11.08 -6.98 -10.12
CA ALA A 184 -10.15 -7.10 -11.25
C ALA A 184 -10.15 -8.48 -11.88
N LEU A 185 -10.21 -9.55 -11.06
CA LEU A 185 -10.30 -10.93 -11.55
C LEU A 185 -11.61 -11.14 -12.31
N MET A 186 -12.74 -10.59 -11.84
CA MET A 186 -14.02 -10.67 -12.52
C MET A 186 -14.02 -9.97 -13.88
N VAL A 187 -13.43 -8.77 -13.96
CA VAL A 187 -13.25 -8.06 -15.24
C VAL A 187 -12.43 -8.89 -16.22
N ARG A 188 -11.28 -9.41 -15.78
CA ARG A 188 -10.40 -10.24 -16.62
C ARG A 188 -11.10 -11.51 -17.08
N PHE A 189 -11.80 -12.16 -16.17
CA PHE A 189 -12.52 -13.38 -16.50
C PHE A 189 -13.63 -13.12 -17.53
N ALA A 190 -14.45 -12.08 -17.33
CA ALA A 190 -15.49 -11.69 -18.29
C ALA A 190 -14.86 -11.41 -19.68
N PHE A 191 -13.74 -10.68 -19.73
CA PHE A 191 -13.02 -10.41 -20.97
C PHE A 191 -12.51 -11.69 -21.65
N TYR A 192 -11.87 -12.60 -20.90
CA TYR A 192 -11.36 -13.85 -21.47
C TYR A 192 -12.48 -14.81 -21.89
N SER A 193 -13.60 -14.83 -21.18
CA SER A 193 -14.75 -15.67 -21.58
C SER A 193 -15.36 -15.22 -22.90
N GLU A 194 -15.39 -13.91 -23.19
CA GLU A 194 -15.79 -13.39 -24.49
C GLU A 194 -14.76 -13.73 -25.58
N LEU A 195 -13.46 -13.56 -25.29
CA LEU A 195 -12.42 -13.76 -26.27
C LEU A 195 -12.24 -15.23 -26.68
N PHE A 196 -12.35 -16.18 -25.73
CA PHE A 196 -12.09 -17.60 -25.94
C PHE A 196 -13.36 -18.47 -25.92
N GLY A 197 -14.48 -17.95 -25.39
CA GLY A 197 -15.76 -18.69 -25.31
C GLY A 197 -16.58 -18.68 -26.62
N GLY A 198 -16.25 -17.80 -27.57
CA GLY A 198 -17.02 -17.59 -28.82
C GLY A 198 -16.88 -18.69 -29.89
N GLY A 199 -16.21 -19.83 -29.60
CA GLY A 199 -15.80 -20.81 -30.63
C GLY A 199 -16.73 -22.02 -30.85
N ARG A 200 -17.76 -22.26 -30.05
CA ARG A 200 -18.59 -23.45 -30.16
C ARG A 200 -20.10 -23.17 -30.13
N GLY A 201 -20.67 -22.87 -31.27
CA GLY A 201 -22.13 -22.84 -31.46
C GLY A 201 -22.70 -21.48 -31.86
N ARG A 202 -22.87 -21.29 -33.15
CA ARG A 202 -23.37 -20.06 -33.80
C ARG A 202 -24.81 -19.63 -33.39
N ASN A 203 -25.45 -20.34 -32.49
CA ASN A 203 -26.86 -20.07 -32.12
C ASN A 203 -27.05 -19.62 -30.66
N ASN A 204 -26.01 -19.66 -29.80
CA ASN A 204 -26.14 -19.33 -28.38
C ASN A 204 -25.36 -18.06 -27.96
N ASN A 205 -24.68 -17.37 -28.89
CA ASN A 205 -23.79 -16.25 -28.59
C ASN A 205 -24.49 -15.02 -28.00
N ASN A 206 -25.76 -14.77 -28.33
CA ASN A 206 -26.47 -13.60 -27.78
C ASN A 206 -26.92 -13.79 -26.32
N GLN A 207 -26.95 -15.01 -25.81
CA GLN A 207 -27.46 -15.27 -24.46
C GLN A 207 -26.40 -15.12 -23.37
N SER A 208 -25.18 -15.55 -23.62
CA SER A 208 -24.07 -15.36 -22.67
C SER A 208 -23.63 -13.90 -22.57
N ALA A 209 -23.59 -13.17 -23.68
CA ALA A 209 -23.28 -11.77 -23.73
C ALA A 209 -24.20 -10.89 -22.84
N LEU A 210 -25.48 -11.25 -22.78
CA LEU A 210 -26.47 -10.55 -21.97
C LEU A 210 -26.22 -10.63 -20.46
N LEU A 211 -25.54 -11.66 -19.96
CA LEU A 211 -25.12 -11.75 -18.55
C LEU A 211 -23.71 -11.18 -18.36
N ILE A 212 -22.79 -11.49 -19.25
CA ILE A 212 -21.38 -11.13 -19.12
C ILE A 212 -21.17 -9.61 -19.15
N ILE A 213 -21.87 -8.91 -20.04
CA ILE A 213 -21.75 -7.44 -20.16
C ILE A 213 -22.16 -6.71 -18.87
N PRO A 214 -23.33 -6.96 -18.25
CA PRO A 214 -23.69 -6.33 -16.97
C PRO A 214 -22.72 -6.68 -15.84
N VAL A 215 -22.26 -7.92 -15.75
CA VAL A 215 -21.26 -8.33 -14.74
C VAL A 215 -19.94 -7.60 -14.96
N MET A 216 -19.48 -7.49 -16.19
CA MET A 216 -18.27 -6.78 -16.55
C MET A 216 -18.37 -5.28 -16.21
N LEU A 217 -19.45 -4.61 -16.60
CA LEU A 217 -19.67 -3.19 -16.30
C LEU A 217 -19.73 -2.93 -14.80
N LEU A 218 -20.49 -3.74 -14.06
CA LEU A 218 -20.55 -3.66 -12.60
C LEU A 218 -19.17 -3.85 -11.98
N SER A 219 -18.41 -4.83 -12.43
CA SER A 219 -17.06 -5.12 -11.93
C SER A 219 -16.08 -3.98 -12.22
N ILE A 220 -16.17 -3.34 -13.39
CA ILE A 220 -15.35 -2.16 -13.72
C ILE A 220 -15.66 -1.01 -12.77
N VAL A 221 -16.94 -0.72 -12.53
CA VAL A 221 -17.35 0.36 -11.61
C VAL A 221 -16.83 0.08 -10.19
N VAL A 222 -17.02 -1.14 -9.69
CA VAL A 222 -16.55 -1.55 -8.37
C VAL A 222 -15.02 -1.49 -8.29
N TYR A 223 -14.33 -1.94 -9.33
CA TYR A 223 -12.86 -1.84 -9.41
C TYR A 223 -12.38 -0.40 -9.30
N VAL A 224 -12.96 0.53 -10.08
CA VAL A 224 -12.58 1.95 -10.07
C VAL A 224 -12.84 2.57 -8.70
N ILE A 225 -14.00 2.34 -8.10
CA ILE A 225 -14.34 2.88 -6.77
C ILE A 225 -13.39 2.30 -5.71
N SER A 226 -13.16 0.99 -5.70
CA SER A 226 -12.23 0.32 -4.79
C SER A 226 -10.83 0.90 -4.91
N PHE A 227 -10.36 1.08 -6.14
CA PHE A 227 -9.06 1.66 -6.44
C PHE A 227 -8.92 3.07 -5.81
N LEU A 228 -9.92 3.94 -5.99
CA LEU A 228 -9.93 5.29 -5.42
C LEU A 228 -9.94 5.27 -3.89
N LEU A 229 -10.77 4.41 -3.28
CA LEU A 229 -10.85 4.28 -1.83
C LEU A 229 -9.53 3.75 -1.23
N ILE A 230 -8.90 2.77 -1.86
CA ILE A 230 -7.59 2.25 -1.44
C ILE A 230 -6.52 3.35 -1.53
N ARG A 231 -6.54 4.19 -2.57
CA ARG A 231 -5.62 5.34 -2.69
C ARG A 231 -5.86 6.40 -1.61
N MET A 232 -7.12 6.64 -1.25
CA MET A 232 -7.45 7.54 -0.14
C MET A 232 -6.95 6.97 1.19
N LEU A 233 -7.18 5.68 1.45
CA LEU A 233 -6.70 4.99 2.64
C LEU A 233 -5.17 5.07 2.75
N SER A 234 -4.47 4.76 1.66
CA SER A 234 -3.01 4.85 1.60
C SER A 234 -2.51 6.25 1.99
N ARG A 235 -3.11 7.31 1.42
CA ARG A 235 -2.74 8.70 1.75
C ARG A 235 -3.01 9.07 3.21
N TYR A 236 -4.08 8.58 3.82
CA TYR A 236 -4.34 8.83 5.24
C TYR A 236 -3.31 8.14 6.13
N ARG A 237 -2.89 6.93 5.76
CA ARG A 237 -1.85 6.19 6.48
C ARG A 237 -0.51 6.93 6.43
N GLU A 238 -0.09 7.43 5.27
CA GLU A 238 1.11 8.25 5.14
C GLU A 238 1.09 9.48 6.06
N LEU A 239 -0.04 10.21 6.09
CA LEU A 239 -0.18 11.36 6.97
C LEU A 239 -0.17 10.95 8.46
N SER A 240 -0.73 9.78 8.79
CA SER A 240 -0.66 9.22 10.14
C SER A 240 0.79 8.86 10.53
N ALA A 241 1.54 8.27 9.61
CA ALA A 241 2.93 7.90 9.81
C ALA A 241 3.83 9.13 9.96
N ASP A 242 3.65 10.16 9.13
CA ASP A 242 4.35 11.45 9.30
C ASP A 242 4.14 12.05 10.68
N ARG A 243 2.87 12.08 11.14
CA ARG A 243 2.55 12.59 12.46
C ARG A 243 3.18 11.74 13.57
N SER A 244 3.03 10.44 13.47
CA SER A 244 3.51 9.49 14.48
C SER A 244 5.05 9.53 14.60
N GLY A 245 5.76 9.50 13.49
CA GLY A 245 7.22 9.59 13.45
C GLY A 245 7.73 10.93 13.97
N ALA A 246 7.15 12.04 13.50
CA ALA A 246 7.53 13.39 13.93
C ALA A 246 7.29 13.64 15.42
N LEU A 247 6.19 13.15 15.99
CA LEU A 247 5.91 13.28 17.41
C LEU A 247 6.78 12.36 18.27
N LEU A 248 7.09 11.15 17.79
CA LEU A 248 7.94 10.20 18.48
C LEU A 248 9.37 10.73 18.63
N THR A 249 9.96 11.22 17.53
CA THR A 249 11.32 11.76 17.51
C THR A 249 11.41 13.18 18.07
N GLY A 250 10.30 13.91 18.13
CA GLY A 250 10.29 15.33 18.46
C GLY A 250 10.94 16.22 17.40
N GLN A 251 11.23 15.71 16.20
CA GLN A 251 12.01 16.39 15.16
C GLN A 251 11.28 16.46 13.81
N PRO A 252 10.13 17.17 13.71
CA PRO A 252 9.37 17.30 12.46
C PRO A 252 10.18 17.96 11.33
N SER A 253 11.12 18.86 11.66
CA SER A 253 11.99 19.53 10.68
C SER A 253 12.99 18.56 10.02
N ALA A 254 13.53 17.60 10.78
CA ALA A 254 14.44 16.59 10.24
C ALA A 254 13.70 15.67 9.23
N LEU A 255 12.50 15.22 9.58
CA LEU A 255 11.66 14.45 8.66
C LEU A 255 11.28 15.26 7.40
N ALA A 256 10.96 16.54 7.55
CA ALA A 256 10.67 17.44 6.43
C ALA A 256 11.89 17.60 5.50
N SER A 257 13.08 17.82 6.06
CA SER A 257 14.34 17.90 5.31
C SER A 257 14.61 16.62 4.55
N ALA A 258 14.48 15.45 5.20
CA ALA A 258 14.63 14.16 4.56
C ALA A 258 13.68 13.98 3.37
N LEU A 259 12.40 14.34 3.53
CA LEU A 259 11.41 14.29 2.45
C LEU A 259 11.81 15.14 1.25
N VAL A 260 12.28 16.36 1.48
CA VAL A 260 12.75 17.27 0.41
C VAL A 260 13.96 16.68 -0.30
N LYS A 261 14.97 16.21 0.45
CA LYS A 261 16.18 15.60 -0.11
C LYS A 261 15.86 14.38 -0.95
N VAL A 262 15.10 13.42 -0.43
CA VAL A 262 14.75 12.19 -1.14
C VAL A 262 13.88 12.48 -2.37
N THR A 263 12.87 13.34 -2.25
CA THR A 263 11.99 13.68 -3.38
C THR A 263 12.73 14.47 -4.47
N GLY A 264 13.68 15.33 -4.10
CA GLY A 264 14.52 16.08 -5.05
C GLY A 264 15.35 15.18 -5.95
N ASP A 265 15.94 14.14 -5.41
CA ASP A 265 16.72 13.16 -6.18
C ASP A 265 15.88 12.29 -7.09
N MET A 266 14.74 11.81 -6.61
CA MET A 266 13.80 11.04 -7.42
C MET A 266 13.42 11.80 -8.71
N GLY A 267 13.38 13.14 -8.66
CA GLY A 267 13.13 13.97 -9.83
C GLY A 267 14.31 14.07 -10.82
N ARG A 268 15.52 13.59 -10.44
CA ARG A 268 16.74 13.62 -11.28
C ARG A 268 17.08 12.26 -11.88
N ILE A 269 16.48 11.18 -11.37
CA ILE A 269 16.70 9.81 -11.88
C ILE A 269 16.00 9.68 -13.24
N PRO A 270 16.66 9.09 -14.27
CA PRO A 270 16.04 8.85 -15.56
C PRO A 270 14.73 8.06 -15.46
N THR A 271 13.74 8.44 -16.25
CA THR A 271 12.40 7.81 -16.19
C THR A 271 12.41 6.31 -16.50
N ARG A 272 13.44 5.85 -17.25
CA ARG A 272 13.62 4.43 -17.56
C ARG A 272 13.92 3.62 -16.30
N ASP A 273 14.84 4.09 -15.44
CA ASP A 273 15.24 3.41 -14.21
C ASP A 273 14.09 3.43 -13.18
N LEU A 274 13.31 4.51 -13.17
CA LEU A 274 12.12 4.62 -12.32
C LEU A 274 10.99 3.66 -12.73
N ARG A 275 10.86 3.30 -14.01
CA ARG A 275 9.87 2.31 -14.47
C ARG A 275 10.20 0.90 -14.01
N GLU A 276 11.48 0.54 -13.92
CA GLU A 276 11.91 -0.74 -13.36
C GLU A 276 11.57 -0.84 -11.86
N ALA A 277 11.52 0.29 -11.17
CA ALA A 277 11.13 0.40 -9.77
C ALA A 277 9.61 0.51 -9.54
N GLU A 278 8.79 0.67 -10.59
CA GLU A 278 7.33 0.85 -10.47
C GLU A 278 6.62 -0.27 -9.69
N PRO A 279 6.96 -1.57 -9.86
CA PRO A 279 6.36 -2.65 -9.08
C PRO A 279 6.62 -2.52 -7.57
N LEU A 280 7.70 -1.83 -7.20
CA LEU A 280 8.11 -1.61 -5.81
C LEU A 280 7.62 -0.29 -5.23
N ASN A 281 6.86 0.50 -6.01
CA ASN A 281 6.46 1.85 -5.63
C ASN A 281 5.69 1.92 -4.30
N ALA A 282 5.01 0.84 -3.92
CA ALA A 282 4.34 0.72 -2.62
C ALA A 282 5.31 0.66 -1.42
N PHE A 283 6.58 0.34 -1.66
CA PHE A 283 7.65 0.25 -0.65
C PHE A 283 8.57 1.48 -0.66
N TYR A 284 8.27 2.52 -1.44
CA TYR A 284 9.07 3.73 -1.46
C TYR A 284 8.54 4.75 -0.46
N PHE A 285 9.45 5.32 0.32
CA PHE A 285 9.19 6.44 1.23
C PHE A 285 8.70 7.70 0.49
N ALA A 286 9.18 7.91 -0.73
CA ALA A 286 8.67 8.91 -1.66
C ALA A 286 8.34 8.26 -3.00
N PRO A 287 7.33 8.75 -3.75
CA PRO A 287 6.92 8.12 -5.01
C PRO A 287 8.05 8.13 -6.03
N ALA A 288 8.39 6.94 -6.58
CA ALA A 288 9.43 6.78 -7.60
C ALA A 288 9.09 7.51 -8.91
N LEU A 289 7.80 7.53 -9.26
CA LEU A 289 7.31 8.25 -10.44
C LEU A 289 6.50 9.47 -10.00
N ARG A 290 6.91 10.66 -10.45
CA ARG A 290 6.07 11.85 -10.36
C ARG A 290 5.01 11.77 -11.46
N PRO A 291 3.72 11.84 -11.13
CA PRO A 291 2.71 12.08 -12.16
C PRO A 291 3.05 13.43 -12.82
N SER A 292 3.40 13.39 -14.10
CA SER A 292 3.61 14.62 -14.88
C SER A 292 2.25 15.27 -15.13
N GLY A 293 1.83 16.16 -14.24
CA GLY A 293 0.59 16.91 -14.41
C GLY A 293 -0.10 17.23 -13.09
N GLN A 294 -0.59 18.47 -13.00
CA GLN A 294 -1.54 18.89 -11.98
C GLN A 294 -2.92 18.34 -12.37
N GLY A 295 -3.68 17.78 -11.43
CA GLY A 295 -5.05 17.34 -11.70
C GLY A 295 -5.26 15.83 -11.52
N ILE A 296 -5.80 15.15 -12.53
CA ILE A 296 -6.25 13.74 -12.46
C ILE A 296 -5.12 12.80 -12.03
N ALA A 297 -3.88 13.01 -12.47
CA ALA A 297 -2.72 12.21 -12.09
C ALA A 297 -2.45 12.15 -10.57
N ALA A 298 -2.77 13.22 -9.83
CA ALA A 298 -2.65 13.26 -8.38
C ALA A 298 -3.63 12.32 -7.67
N ILE A 299 -4.77 12.00 -8.30
CA ILE A 299 -5.78 11.06 -7.76
C ILE A 299 -5.22 9.64 -7.74
N PHE A 300 -4.35 9.33 -8.70
CA PHE A 300 -3.74 8.00 -8.87
C PHE A 300 -2.50 7.76 -7.98
N SER A 301 -1.98 8.78 -7.29
CA SER A 301 -0.84 8.63 -6.38
C SER A 301 -1.22 7.88 -5.10
N THR A 302 -0.34 6.97 -4.65
CA THR A 302 -0.44 6.28 -3.36
C THR A 302 -0.03 7.17 -2.20
N HIS A 303 0.84 8.16 -2.44
CA HIS A 303 1.34 9.09 -1.44
C HIS A 303 0.70 10.46 -1.56
N PRO A 304 0.51 11.19 -0.44
CA PRO A 304 0.13 12.60 -0.48
C PRO A 304 1.21 13.43 -1.18
N SER A 305 0.82 14.58 -1.72
CA SER A 305 1.81 15.51 -2.29
C SER A 305 2.82 15.96 -1.22
N LEU A 306 4.09 16.18 -1.62
CA LEU A 306 5.14 16.70 -0.74
C LEU A 306 4.65 17.97 -0.01
N LYS A 307 4.01 18.90 -0.72
CA LYS A 307 3.42 20.11 -0.14
C LYS A 307 2.48 19.82 1.03
N ARG A 308 1.63 18.79 0.91
CA ARG A 308 0.68 18.41 1.96
C ARG A 308 1.37 17.78 3.16
N ARG A 309 2.39 16.93 2.94
CA ARG A 309 3.21 16.34 4.01
C ARG A 309 3.98 17.43 4.77
N LEU A 310 4.64 18.35 4.05
CA LEU A 310 5.37 19.48 4.67
C LEU A 310 4.45 20.41 5.47
N ALA A 311 3.26 20.74 4.94
CA ALA A 311 2.29 21.56 5.67
C ALA A 311 1.80 20.90 6.97
N GLN A 312 1.69 19.57 6.99
CA GLN A 312 1.35 18.84 8.21
C GLN A 312 2.51 18.85 9.22
N LEU A 313 3.74 18.63 8.75
CA LEU A 313 4.93 18.66 9.61
C LEU A 313 5.16 20.06 10.18
N ASP A 314 4.94 21.12 9.42
CA ASP A 314 4.97 22.49 9.90
C ASP A 314 3.95 22.74 11.02
N LYS A 315 2.72 22.23 10.87
CA LYS A 315 1.72 22.32 11.92
C LYS A 315 2.16 21.58 13.19
N ILE A 316 2.79 20.42 13.06
CA ILE A 316 3.32 19.64 14.20
C ILE A 316 4.50 20.39 14.85
N SER A 317 5.41 20.98 14.07
CA SER A 317 6.52 21.79 14.58
C SER A 317 5.99 22.91 15.47
N ARG A 318 4.98 23.65 15.02
CA ARG A 318 4.35 24.71 15.82
C ARG A 318 3.66 24.17 17.08
N GLN A 319 3.03 22.98 17.01
CA GLN A 319 2.42 22.34 18.19
C GLN A 319 3.46 21.97 19.24
N LEU A 320 4.68 21.67 18.83
CA LEU A 320 5.82 21.37 19.71
C LEU A 320 6.57 22.64 20.16
N GLY A 321 6.09 23.83 19.81
CA GLY A 321 6.77 25.10 20.14
C GLY A 321 8.05 25.34 19.36
N GLN A 322 8.25 24.64 18.22
CA GLN A 322 9.43 24.75 17.38
C GLN A 322 9.21 25.75 16.23
N PRO A 323 10.30 26.24 15.58
CA PRO A 323 10.18 27.14 14.44
C PRO A 323 9.37 26.53 13.29
N ALA A 324 8.76 27.40 12.48
CA ALA A 324 8.08 27.01 11.26
C ALA A 324 9.07 26.37 10.27
N ILE A 325 8.64 25.31 9.61
CA ILE A 325 9.40 24.64 8.54
C ILE A 325 9.25 25.49 7.26
N ARG A 326 10.37 25.99 6.74
CA ARG A 326 10.42 26.86 5.54
C ARG A 326 10.74 26.08 4.28
#